data_57327cb57aa3c18572e95e87ebb0cf77
#
_entry.id   57327cb57aa3c18572e95e87ebb0cf77
#
_cell.length_a   1.000
_cell.length_b   1.000
_cell.length_c   1.000
_cell.angle_alpha   90.00
_cell.angle_beta   90.00
_cell.angle_gamma   90.00
#
_symmetry.space_group_name_H-M   'P 1'
#
loop_
_entity.id
_entity.type
_entity.pdbx_description
1 polymer ?
#
loop_
_entity_poly.entity_id
_entity_poly.type
_entity_poly.pdbx_seq_one_letter_code
_entity_poly.pdbx_strand_id
1 'polypeptide(L)'
;MNGIHDMGGMQDMGPIKYEKNEPVFHATWEGRVYAMSAAVTATRKVRLGLRPPIENLPAAEYLRMSYYELRLTSLTEGLVASDLVTRAELESGRAAPGSTKAVLAVSPADAVAAIFRVPARRKEAVVARFQAGQSVRARNLNPVTHTRLPRYARGRAGTIHRDHGVFAFMDTNAYGLGDKPQHLYSVRFSARELWGEQAAPQDAVYLDLYDDYLEPA
;
A
#
# COMPACT_ATOMS: atom_id res chain seq x y z
N MET A 1 -0.91 -11.21 -2.13
CA MET A 1 -0.88 -11.51 -3.58
C MET A 1 0.56 -11.74 -4.03
N ASN A 2 0.77 -12.65 -4.98
CA ASN A 2 2.10 -12.95 -5.55
C ASN A 2 2.27 -12.24 -6.91
N GLY A 3 2.02 -10.94 -6.94
CA GLY A 3 2.11 -10.14 -8.16
C GLY A 3 3.50 -9.55 -8.39
N ILE A 4 3.70 -8.96 -9.58
CA ILE A 4 4.97 -8.33 -9.99
C ILE A 4 5.32 -7.11 -9.12
N HIS A 5 4.35 -6.49 -8.47
CA HIS A 5 4.57 -5.36 -7.56
C HIS A 5 5.36 -5.73 -6.29
N ASP A 6 5.43 -7.02 -5.93
CA ASP A 6 6.23 -7.54 -4.81
C ASP A 6 7.65 -7.85 -5.30
N MET A 7 8.42 -6.81 -5.57
CA MET A 7 9.78 -6.88 -6.14
C MET A 7 10.87 -7.01 -5.08
N GLY A 8 10.55 -6.98 -3.79
CA GLY A 8 11.52 -7.12 -2.71
C GLY A 8 12.30 -8.43 -2.81
N GLY A 9 13.63 -8.36 -2.73
CA GLY A 9 14.52 -9.51 -2.88
C GLY A 9 14.73 -10.02 -4.31
N MET A 10 14.15 -9.39 -5.33
CA MET A 10 14.45 -9.70 -6.73
C MET A 10 15.78 -9.07 -7.15
N GLN A 11 16.53 -9.80 -7.99
CA GLN A 11 17.80 -9.35 -8.56
C GLN A 11 17.60 -8.76 -9.96
N ASP A 12 18.67 -8.16 -10.49
CA ASP A 12 18.77 -7.69 -11.88
C ASP A 12 17.78 -6.60 -12.27
N MET A 13 17.33 -5.80 -11.30
CA MET A 13 16.47 -4.62 -11.54
C MET A 13 17.24 -3.43 -12.14
N GLY A 14 18.55 -3.61 -12.37
CA GLY A 14 19.44 -2.58 -12.88
C GLY A 14 19.88 -1.56 -11.82
N PRO A 15 20.81 -0.66 -12.18
CA PRO A 15 21.29 0.37 -11.27
C PRO A 15 20.23 1.46 -11.04
N ILE A 16 20.23 2.05 -9.84
CA ILE A 16 19.43 3.24 -9.56
C ILE A 16 19.93 4.40 -10.42
N LYS A 17 19.05 4.95 -11.25
CA LYS A 17 19.35 6.14 -12.06
C LYS A 17 19.15 7.38 -11.18
N TYR A 18 20.27 7.97 -10.78
CA TYR A 18 20.23 9.23 -10.01
C TYR A 18 19.93 10.42 -10.94
N GLU A 19 18.92 11.20 -10.59
CA GLU A 19 18.60 12.45 -11.25
C GLU A 19 18.99 13.63 -10.34
N LYS A 20 19.91 14.46 -10.82
CA LYS A 20 20.36 15.64 -10.08
C LYS A 20 19.28 16.73 -10.13
N ASN A 21 18.86 17.22 -8.98
CA ASN A 21 17.77 18.20 -8.83
C ASN A 21 16.43 17.67 -9.38
N GLU A 22 16.12 16.41 -9.11
CA GLU A 22 14.86 15.79 -9.51
C GLU A 22 13.65 16.68 -9.14
N PRO A 23 12.80 17.06 -10.12
CA PRO A 23 11.61 17.85 -9.83
C PRO A 23 10.57 17.02 -9.07
N VAL A 24 9.71 17.69 -8.29
CA VAL A 24 8.60 17.03 -7.59
C VAL A 24 7.66 16.32 -8.58
N PHE A 25 7.45 16.89 -9.74
CA PHE A 25 6.69 16.33 -10.85
C PHE A 25 7.45 16.53 -12.15
N HIS A 26 7.61 15.48 -12.95
CA HIS A 26 8.27 15.56 -14.25
C HIS A 26 7.38 16.17 -15.33
N ALA A 27 6.05 16.12 -15.11
CA ALA A 27 5.07 16.71 -16.02
C ALA A 27 3.90 17.33 -15.25
N THR A 28 3.26 18.32 -15.84
CA THR A 28 2.15 19.08 -15.21
C THR A 28 0.97 18.18 -14.84
N TRP A 29 0.70 17.13 -15.63
CA TRP A 29 -0.40 16.22 -15.38
C TRP A 29 -0.20 15.37 -14.11
N GLU A 30 1.04 15.08 -13.73
CA GLU A 30 1.37 14.32 -12.52
C GLU A 30 0.90 15.06 -11.25
N GLY A 31 1.17 16.37 -11.20
CA GLY A 31 0.67 17.23 -10.12
C GLY A 31 -0.86 17.26 -10.05
N ARG A 32 -1.53 17.21 -11.20
CA ARG A 32 -3.00 17.10 -11.26
C ARG A 32 -3.50 15.77 -10.72
N VAL A 33 -2.87 14.66 -11.07
CA VAL A 33 -3.21 13.32 -10.54
C VAL A 33 -3.03 13.29 -9.02
N TYR A 34 -1.94 13.87 -8.52
CA TYR A 34 -1.70 13.96 -7.07
C TYR A 34 -2.81 14.76 -6.37
N ALA A 35 -3.13 15.96 -6.88
CA ALA A 35 -4.15 16.81 -6.31
C ALA A 35 -5.56 16.18 -6.36
N MET A 36 -5.92 15.56 -7.48
CA MET A 36 -7.18 14.82 -7.61
C MET A 36 -7.26 13.66 -6.61
N SER A 37 -6.18 12.89 -6.45
CA SER A 37 -6.13 11.79 -5.48
C SER A 37 -6.35 12.28 -4.05
N ALA A 38 -5.77 13.43 -3.68
CA ALA A 38 -5.96 14.06 -2.38
C ALA A 38 -7.41 14.51 -2.17
N ALA A 39 -7.97 15.23 -3.16
CA ALA A 39 -9.35 15.71 -3.10
C ALA A 39 -10.36 14.56 -3.00
N VAL A 40 -10.19 13.52 -3.82
CA VAL A 40 -11.05 12.33 -3.82
C VAL A 40 -10.95 11.58 -2.48
N THR A 41 -9.74 11.41 -1.93
CA THR A 41 -9.54 10.79 -0.61
C THR A 41 -10.24 11.59 0.50
N ALA A 42 -10.22 12.93 0.41
CA ALA A 42 -10.88 13.80 1.38
C ALA A 42 -12.42 13.62 1.39
N THR A 43 -13.03 13.21 0.29
CA THR A 43 -14.48 12.94 0.22
C THR A 43 -14.91 11.74 1.05
N ARG A 44 -14.01 10.79 1.34
CA ARG A 44 -14.27 9.50 2.00
C ARG A 44 -15.32 8.63 1.28
N LYS A 45 -15.53 8.86 -0.02
CA LYS A 45 -16.51 8.11 -0.82
C LYS A 45 -15.90 6.99 -1.65
N VAL A 46 -14.58 7.01 -1.84
CA VAL A 46 -13.89 5.92 -2.54
C VAL A 46 -13.81 4.71 -1.62
N ARG A 47 -14.33 3.58 -2.11
CA ARG A 47 -14.45 2.31 -1.38
C ARG A 47 -13.22 1.42 -1.55
N LEU A 48 -12.55 1.54 -2.68
CA LEU A 48 -11.39 0.73 -3.03
C LEU A 48 -10.10 1.50 -2.75
N GLY A 49 -9.16 0.87 -2.04
CA GLY A 49 -7.84 1.43 -1.80
C GLY A 49 -7.04 1.63 -3.10
N LEU A 50 -5.96 2.37 -3.01
CA LEU A 50 -5.12 2.70 -4.18
C LEU A 50 -4.34 1.49 -4.74
N ARG A 51 -4.13 0.45 -3.95
CA ARG A 51 -3.29 -0.69 -4.34
C ARG A 51 -4.00 -1.74 -5.17
N PRO A 52 -5.22 -2.22 -4.81
CA PRO A 52 -5.87 -3.30 -5.53
C PRO A 52 -5.96 -3.12 -7.04
N PRO A 53 -6.31 -1.93 -7.58
CA PRO A 53 -6.41 -1.77 -9.03
C PRO A 53 -5.11 -2.00 -9.79
N ILE A 54 -3.99 -1.53 -9.24
CA ILE A 54 -2.69 -1.64 -9.90
C ILE A 54 -2.02 -3.00 -9.65
N GLU A 55 -2.30 -3.65 -8.54
CA GLU A 55 -1.76 -4.99 -8.22
C GLU A 55 -2.38 -6.09 -9.11
N ASN A 56 -3.54 -5.82 -9.70
CA ASN A 56 -4.23 -6.70 -10.64
C ASN A 56 -3.82 -6.49 -12.11
N LEU A 57 -2.96 -5.51 -12.41
CA LEU A 57 -2.47 -5.28 -13.77
C LEU A 57 -1.63 -6.47 -14.26
N PRO A 58 -1.67 -6.76 -15.58
CA PRO A 58 -0.70 -7.66 -16.17
C PRO A 58 0.73 -7.21 -15.89
N ALA A 59 1.63 -8.16 -15.58
CA ALA A 59 2.99 -7.86 -15.13
C ALA A 59 3.76 -6.93 -16.10
N ALA A 60 3.67 -7.17 -17.39
CA ALA A 60 4.35 -6.34 -18.40
C ALA A 60 3.78 -4.91 -18.45
N GLU A 61 2.50 -4.75 -18.22
CA GLU A 61 1.85 -3.43 -18.16
C GLU A 61 2.28 -2.67 -16.91
N TYR A 62 2.23 -3.31 -15.74
CA TYR A 62 2.69 -2.73 -14.49
C TYR A 62 4.14 -2.21 -14.58
N LEU A 63 5.06 -3.01 -15.13
CA LEU A 63 6.47 -2.65 -15.25
C LEU A 63 6.76 -1.54 -16.26
N ARG A 64 5.89 -1.35 -17.25
CA ARG A 64 6.02 -0.29 -18.26
C ARG A 64 5.54 1.06 -17.76
N MET A 65 4.57 1.07 -16.85
CA MET A 65 3.95 2.30 -16.34
C MET A 65 4.89 3.07 -15.41
N SER A 66 4.92 4.38 -15.58
CA SER A 66 5.50 5.31 -14.61
C SER A 66 4.69 5.34 -13.31
N TYR A 67 5.28 5.89 -12.24
CA TYR A 67 4.60 6.02 -10.96
C TYR A 67 3.24 6.73 -11.07
N TYR A 68 3.17 7.83 -11.82
CA TYR A 68 1.92 8.59 -11.93
C TYR A 68 0.91 7.97 -12.91
N GLU A 69 1.34 7.18 -13.89
CA GLU A 69 0.42 6.35 -14.68
C GLU A 69 -0.26 5.28 -13.82
N LEU A 70 0.48 4.59 -12.95
CA LEU A 70 -0.08 3.68 -11.95
C LEU A 70 -1.05 4.41 -11.00
N ARG A 71 -0.69 5.63 -10.55
CA ARG A 71 -1.57 6.44 -9.68
C ARG A 71 -2.85 6.86 -10.39
N LEU A 72 -2.78 7.24 -11.66
CA LEU A 72 -3.95 7.58 -12.46
C LEU A 72 -4.87 6.38 -12.66
N THR A 73 -4.30 5.22 -13.00
CA THR A 73 -5.04 3.95 -13.11
C THR A 73 -5.76 3.65 -11.80
N SER A 74 -5.06 3.74 -10.67
CA SER A 74 -5.62 3.51 -9.35
C SER A 74 -6.78 4.47 -9.03
N LEU A 75 -6.63 5.76 -9.38
CA LEU A 75 -7.65 6.78 -9.16
C LEU A 75 -8.90 6.50 -10.01
N THR A 76 -8.74 6.26 -11.30
CA THR A 76 -9.86 6.02 -12.22
C THR A 76 -10.62 4.75 -11.88
N GLU A 77 -9.93 3.65 -11.60
CA GLU A 77 -10.55 2.40 -11.18
C GLU A 77 -11.27 2.54 -9.84
N GLY A 78 -10.67 3.24 -8.88
CA GLY A 78 -11.30 3.52 -7.59
C GLY A 78 -12.57 4.35 -7.70
N LEU A 79 -12.60 5.35 -8.60
CA LEU A 79 -13.78 6.18 -8.88
C LEU A 79 -14.90 5.36 -9.51
N VAL A 80 -14.58 4.49 -10.49
CA VAL A 80 -15.57 3.62 -11.14
C VAL A 80 -16.11 2.58 -10.15
N ALA A 81 -15.24 1.92 -9.38
CA ALA A 81 -15.66 0.94 -8.38
C ALA A 81 -16.50 1.52 -7.25
N SER A 82 -16.48 2.85 -7.09
CA SER A 82 -17.24 3.59 -6.08
C SER A 82 -18.48 4.28 -6.65
N ASP A 83 -18.83 4.02 -7.89
CA ASP A 83 -19.96 4.62 -8.61
C ASP A 83 -19.91 6.17 -8.66
N LEU A 84 -18.71 6.74 -8.61
CA LEU A 84 -18.52 8.20 -8.68
C LEU A 84 -18.37 8.71 -10.11
N VAL A 85 -17.88 7.86 -11.01
CA VAL A 85 -17.88 8.08 -12.46
C VAL A 85 -18.12 6.73 -13.17
N THR A 86 -18.63 6.79 -14.39
CA THR A 86 -18.80 5.62 -15.25
C THR A 86 -17.65 5.48 -16.24
N ARG A 87 -17.44 4.28 -16.80
CA ARG A 87 -16.48 4.06 -17.88
C ARG A 87 -16.77 4.96 -19.09
N ALA A 88 -18.03 5.06 -19.49
CA ALA A 88 -18.44 5.90 -20.62
C ALA A 88 -18.13 7.38 -20.40
N GLU A 89 -18.26 7.89 -19.17
CA GLU A 89 -17.87 9.25 -18.83
C GLU A 89 -16.36 9.47 -18.90
N LEU A 90 -15.55 8.49 -18.46
CA LEU A 90 -14.10 8.54 -18.61
C LEU A 90 -13.66 8.52 -20.06
N GLU A 91 -14.26 7.68 -20.90
CA GLU A 91 -13.96 7.56 -22.32
C GLU A 91 -14.36 8.78 -23.13
N SER A 92 -15.55 9.31 -22.86
CA SER A 92 -16.09 10.50 -23.56
C SER A 92 -15.53 11.82 -23.02
N GLY A 93 -15.00 11.85 -21.80
CA GLY A 93 -14.62 13.06 -21.08
C GLY A 93 -15.80 13.98 -20.74
N ARG A 94 -17.02 13.45 -20.73
CA ARG A 94 -18.26 14.21 -20.50
C ARG A 94 -19.15 13.49 -19.50
N ALA A 95 -19.80 14.27 -18.62
CA ALA A 95 -20.81 13.74 -17.73
C ALA A 95 -21.99 13.16 -18.50
N ALA A 96 -22.56 12.06 -18.04
CA ALA A 96 -23.73 11.46 -18.64
C ALA A 96 -24.96 12.41 -18.53
N PRO A 97 -25.88 12.39 -19.50
CA PRO A 97 -27.12 13.19 -19.40
C PRO A 97 -27.86 12.85 -18.10
N GLY A 98 -28.24 13.90 -17.35
CA GLY A 98 -28.94 13.74 -16.07
C GLY A 98 -28.07 13.32 -14.89
N SER A 99 -26.74 13.16 -15.06
CA SER A 99 -25.85 12.88 -13.93
C SER A 99 -25.83 14.04 -12.94
N THR A 100 -25.81 13.72 -11.65
CA THR A 100 -25.76 14.68 -10.55
C THR A 100 -24.44 14.54 -9.79
N LYS A 101 -24.03 15.61 -9.10
CA LYS A 101 -22.84 15.56 -8.27
C LYS A 101 -23.05 14.58 -7.13
N ALA A 102 -22.26 13.50 -7.12
CA ALA A 102 -22.32 12.47 -6.09
C ALA A 102 -21.85 12.95 -4.70
N VAL A 103 -21.06 14.02 -4.66
CA VAL A 103 -20.48 14.58 -3.43
C VAL A 103 -20.39 16.10 -3.51
N LEU A 104 -20.39 16.75 -2.35
CA LEU A 104 -20.09 18.18 -2.25
C LEU A 104 -18.61 18.44 -2.55
N ALA A 105 -18.32 19.64 -3.06
CA ALA A 105 -16.95 20.06 -3.29
C ALA A 105 -16.16 20.06 -1.98
N VAL A 106 -14.94 19.53 -2.02
CA VAL A 106 -14.00 19.56 -0.90
C VAL A 106 -13.23 20.87 -0.95
N SER A 107 -13.07 21.54 0.20
CA SER A 107 -12.25 22.75 0.27
C SER A 107 -10.76 22.40 0.07
N PRO A 108 -9.94 23.34 -0.44
CA PRO A 108 -8.49 23.12 -0.53
C PRO A 108 -7.86 22.77 0.82
N ALA A 109 -8.32 23.37 1.90
CA ALA A 109 -7.82 23.10 3.25
C ALA A 109 -8.12 21.66 3.69
N ASP A 110 -9.32 21.15 3.42
CA ASP A 110 -9.70 19.76 3.73
C ASP A 110 -8.93 18.76 2.88
N ALA A 111 -8.70 19.05 1.61
CA ALA A 111 -7.89 18.23 0.72
C ALA A 111 -6.45 18.12 1.22
N VAL A 112 -5.83 19.23 1.62
CA VAL A 112 -4.50 19.26 2.21
C VAL A 112 -4.47 18.51 3.55
N ALA A 113 -5.44 18.73 4.43
CA ALA A 113 -5.53 18.02 5.71
C ALA A 113 -5.66 16.49 5.53
N ALA A 114 -6.32 16.04 4.46
CA ALA A 114 -6.47 14.62 4.16
C ALA A 114 -5.12 13.94 3.83
N ILE A 115 -4.17 14.66 3.20
CA ILE A 115 -2.83 14.15 2.89
C ILE A 115 -2.04 13.84 4.16
N PHE A 116 -2.16 14.68 5.17
CA PHE A 116 -1.39 14.57 6.42
C PHE A 116 -2.05 13.70 7.48
N ARG A 117 -3.21 13.11 7.22
CA ARG A 117 -3.81 12.14 8.14
C ARG A 117 -2.96 10.89 8.22
N VAL A 118 -2.79 10.36 9.45
CA VAL A 118 -2.27 9.01 9.68
C VAL A 118 -3.48 8.06 9.68
N PRO A 119 -3.91 7.55 8.53
CA PRO A 119 -5.25 6.97 8.39
C PRO A 119 -5.38 5.60 9.02
N ALA A 120 -4.26 4.94 9.31
CA ALA A 120 -4.25 3.54 9.69
C ALA A 120 -4.23 3.31 11.22
N ARG A 121 -3.77 4.28 12.03
CA ARG A 121 -3.70 4.11 13.49
C ARG A 121 -5.08 4.09 14.13
N ARG A 122 -5.26 3.22 15.12
CA ARG A 122 -6.52 3.02 15.83
C ARG A 122 -6.32 3.21 17.32
N LYS A 123 -7.42 3.56 18.04
CA LYS A 123 -7.43 3.76 19.49
C LYS A 123 -8.04 2.58 20.26
N GLU A 124 -8.51 1.58 19.55
CA GLU A 124 -9.09 0.36 20.11
C GLU A 124 -8.07 -0.37 20.97
N ALA A 125 -8.52 -0.87 22.12
CA ALA A 125 -7.73 -1.69 23.02
C ALA A 125 -7.68 -3.13 22.45
N VAL A 126 -6.57 -3.48 21.82
CA VAL A 126 -6.26 -4.84 21.37
C VAL A 126 -5.08 -5.34 22.18
N VAL A 127 -5.14 -6.57 22.66
CA VAL A 127 -4.02 -7.17 23.41
C VAL A 127 -2.91 -7.56 22.44
N ALA A 128 -1.68 -7.08 22.71
CA ALA A 128 -0.50 -7.44 21.95
C ALA A 128 -0.17 -8.93 22.18
N ARG A 129 0.04 -9.68 21.08
CA ARG A 129 0.43 -11.11 21.16
C ARG A 129 1.93 -11.28 21.37
N PHE A 130 2.73 -10.30 20.97
CA PHE A 130 4.19 -10.38 21.02
C PHE A 130 4.78 -9.14 21.70
N GLN A 131 5.98 -9.33 22.26
CA GLN A 131 6.76 -8.29 22.93
C GLN A 131 8.14 -8.16 22.29
N ALA A 132 8.77 -6.98 22.45
CA ALA A 132 10.14 -6.76 21.97
C ALA A 132 11.11 -7.83 22.51
N GLY A 133 11.99 -8.32 21.65
CA GLY A 133 12.91 -9.40 21.93
C GLY A 133 12.39 -10.81 21.67
N GLN A 134 11.08 -11.01 21.48
CA GLN A 134 10.54 -12.34 21.19
C GLN A 134 10.89 -12.78 19.77
N SER A 135 11.22 -14.07 19.62
CA SER A 135 11.38 -14.72 18.32
C SER A 135 10.00 -15.04 17.73
N VAL A 136 9.86 -14.72 16.45
CA VAL A 136 8.62 -14.95 15.68
C VAL A 136 8.98 -15.49 14.30
N ARG A 137 8.00 -16.14 13.67
CA ARG A 137 8.06 -16.54 12.26
C ARG A 137 7.01 -15.79 11.47
N ALA A 138 7.41 -15.22 10.35
CA ALA A 138 6.45 -14.70 9.38
C ALA A 138 5.75 -15.89 8.71
N ARG A 139 4.44 -15.93 8.78
CA ARG A 139 3.63 -17.03 8.22
C ARG A 139 3.79 -17.10 6.70
N ASN A 140 3.77 -18.31 6.14
CA ASN A 140 3.78 -18.50 4.70
C ASN A 140 2.36 -18.33 4.12
N LEU A 141 1.91 -17.06 4.03
CA LEU A 141 0.60 -16.70 3.52
C LEU A 141 0.68 -16.24 2.06
N ASN A 142 -0.22 -16.75 1.23
CA ASN A 142 -0.31 -16.44 -0.20
C ASN A 142 -1.72 -15.95 -0.57
N PRO A 143 -2.18 -14.81 -0.02
CA PRO A 143 -3.52 -14.33 -0.31
C PRO A 143 -3.66 -13.91 -1.78
N VAL A 144 -4.85 -14.05 -2.33
CA VAL A 144 -5.18 -13.59 -3.70
C VAL A 144 -5.43 -12.08 -3.76
N THR A 145 -5.58 -11.45 -2.60
CA THR A 145 -5.83 -10.01 -2.44
C THR A 145 -4.55 -9.27 -1.99
N HIS A 146 -4.68 -7.97 -1.78
CA HIS A 146 -3.60 -7.14 -1.25
C HIS A 146 -3.02 -7.72 0.04
N THR A 147 -1.69 -7.66 0.18
CA THR A 147 -1.00 -7.97 1.43
C THR A 147 0.24 -7.08 1.60
N ARG A 148 0.57 -6.79 2.86
CA ARG A 148 1.80 -6.09 3.23
C ARG A 148 2.92 -7.05 3.62
N LEU A 149 2.68 -8.38 3.57
CA LEU A 149 3.69 -9.40 3.83
C LEU A 149 4.47 -9.73 2.54
N PRO A 150 5.71 -9.26 2.37
CA PRO A 150 6.49 -9.50 1.16
C PRO A 150 6.90 -10.98 1.06
N ARG A 151 7.02 -11.49 -0.18
CA ARG A 151 7.34 -12.90 -0.44
C ARG A 151 8.63 -13.35 0.22
N TYR A 152 9.67 -12.51 0.17
CA TYR A 152 10.98 -12.90 0.68
C TYR A 152 11.04 -13.11 2.21
N ALA A 153 10.06 -12.56 2.95
CA ALA A 153 9.97 -12.73 4.39
C ALA A 153 9.08 -13.91 4.82
N ARG A 154 8.25 -14.47 3.92
CA ARG A 154 7.31 -15.55 4.26
C ARG A 154 8.04 -16.80 4.73
N GLY A 155 7.60 -17.36 5.84
CA GLY A 155 8.22 -18.53 6.47
C GLY A 155 9.54 -18.25 7.19
N ARG A 156 10.03 -17.01 7.18
CA ARG A 156 11.32 -16.64 7.79
C ARG A 156 11.17 -16.30 9.26
N ALA A 157 12.18 -16.67 10.04
CA ALA A 157 12.26 -16.33 11.45
C ALA A 157 12.87 -14.95 11.65
N GLY A 158 12.36 -14.22 12.63
CA GLY A 158 12.82 -12.88 12.99
C GLY A 158 12.62 -12.61 14.47
N THR A 159 12.97 -11.40 14.90
CA THR A 159 12.81 -10.97 16.29
C THR A 159 11.99 -9.70 16.32
N ILE A 160 11.01 -9.61 17.19
CA ILE A 160 10.24 -8.38 17.42
C ILE A 160 11.23 -7.30 17.91
N HIS A 161 11.37 -6.25 17.12
CA HIS A 161 12.19 -5.10 17.49
C HIS A 161 11.36 -4.07 18.28
N ARG A 162 10.14 -3.79 17.84
CA ARG A 162 9.26 -2.80 18.46
C ARG A 162 7.79 -3.07 18.12
N ASP A 163 6.91 -2.75 19.05
CA ASP A 163 5.47 -2.64 18.84
C ASP A 163 5.09 -1.19 18.52
N HIS A 164 4.44 -0.96 17.40
CA HIS A 164 3.93 0.36 16.97
C HIS A 164 2.55 0.68 17.54
N GLY A 165 1.90 -0.29 18.19
CA GLY A 165 0.51 -0.20 18.62
C GLY A 165 -0.49 -0.66 17.57
N VAL A 166 -1.75 -0.28 17.74
CA VAL A 166 -2.88 -0.80 16.96
C VAL A 166 -3.11 -0.01 15.69
N PHE A 167 -3.23 -0.74 14.58
CA PHE A 167 -3.49 -0.19 13.24
C PHE A 167 -4.59 -0.98 12.54
N ALA A 168 -5.27 -0.33 11.56
CA ALA A 168 -6.16 -1.02 10.65
C ALA A 168 -5.37 -2.01 9.80
N PHE A 169 -5.87 -3.23 9.65
CA PHE A 169 -5.25 -4.27 8.84
C PHE A 169 -5.43 -3.96 7.36
N MET A 170 -4.33 -3.69 6.67
CA MET A 170 -4.39 -3.18 5.30
C MET A 170 -4.91 -4.20 4.29
N ASP A 171 -4.79 -5.51 4.54
CA ASP A 171 -5.29 -6.55 3.65
C ASP A 171 -6.82 -6.51 3.52
N THR A 172 -7.53 -6.19 4.59
CA THR A 172 -8.99 -6.01 4.58
C THR A 172 -9.38 -4.58 4.23
N ASN A 173 -8.70 -3.60 4.82
CA ASN A 173 -9.04 -2.19 4.67
C ASN A 173 -8.92 -1.71 3.21
N ALA A 174 -7.92 -2.17 2.46
CA ALA A 174 -7.71 -1.82 1.06
C ALA A 174 -8.88 -2.23 0.14
N TYR A 175 -9.67 -3.21 0.54
CA TYR A 175 -10.85 -3.69 -0.19
C TYR A 175 -12.18 -3.24 0.42
N GLY A 176 -12.14 -2.36 1.42
CA GLY A 176 -13.36 -1.91 2.11
C GLY A 176 -14.05 -2.99 2.95
N LEU A 177 -13.33 -4.06 3.32
CA LEU A 177 -13.82 -5.19 4.10
C LEU A 177 -13.73 -4.98 5.61
N GLY A 178 -13.48 -3.73 6.03
CA GLY A 178 -13.37 -3.36 7.44
C GLY A 178 -11.92 -3.24 7.92
N ASP A 179 -11.77 -2.68 9.11
CA ASP A 179 -10.46 -2.28 9.65
C ASP A 179 -9.70 -3.43 10.31
N LYS A 180 -10.39 -4.40 10.90
CA LYS A 180 -9.76 -5.50 11.66
C LYS A 180 -8.55 -5.03 12.48
N PRO A 181 -8.73 -4.12 13.47
CA PRO A 181 -7.63 -3.51 14.21
C PRO A 181 -6.74 -4.55 14.88
N GLN A 182 -5.43 -4.41 14.70
CA GLN A 182 -4.44 -5.32 15.28
C GLN A 182 -3.09 -4.62 15.45
N HIS A 183 -2.19 -5.20 16.25
CA HIS A 183 -0.86 -4.66 16.45
C HIS A 183 -0.02 -4.74 15.17
N LEU A 184 0.79 -3.72 14.97
CA LEU A 184 1.82 -3.63 13.94
C LEU A 184 3.18 -3.67 14.64
N TYR A 185 4.01 -4.63 14.28
CA TYR A 185 5.33 -4.82 14.86
C TYR A 185 6.43 -4.56 13.85
N SER A 186 7.48 -3.85 14.26
CA SER A 186 8.73 -3.87 13.52
C SER A 186 9.46 -5.16 13.86
N VAL A 187 9.68 -6.02 12.85
CA VAL A 187 10.36 -7.31 12.98
C VAL A 187 11.71 -7.21 12.30
N ARG A 188 12.77 -7.58 13.02
CA ARG A 188 14.14 -7.66 12.50
C ARG A 188 14.40 -9.07 11.98
N PHE A 189 14.76 -9.16 10.70
CA PHE A 189 15.27 -10.38 10.07
C PHE A 189 16.75 -10.22 9.80
N SER A 190 17.58 -11.20 10.18
CA SER A 190 18.99 -11.19 9.77
C SER A 190 19.10 -11.41 8.25
N ALA A 191 20.12 -10.83 7.63
CA ALA A 191 20.36 -11.04 6.20
C ALA A 191 20.61 -12.53 5.88
N ARG A 192 21.24 -13.26 6.79
CA ARG A 192 21.47 -14.71 6.63
C ARG A 192 20.17 -15.51 6.63
N GLU A 193 19.20 -15.15 7.46
CA GLU A 193 17.87 -15.80 7.43
C GLU A 193 17.15 -15.57 6.10
N LEU A 194 17.28 -14.37 5.52
CA LEU A 194 16.60 -14.00 4.28
C LEU A 194 17.32 -14.50 3.03
N TRP A 195 18.65 -14.38 3.00
CA TRP A 195 19.48 -14.50 1.79
C TRP A 195 20.50 -15.64 1.85
N GLY A 196 20.56 -16.37 2.97
CA GLY A 196 21.48 -17.50 3.17
C GLY A 196 22.82 -17.11 3.79
N GLU A 197 23.66 -18.10 4.05
CA GLU A 197 24.92 -18.00 4.81
C GLU A 197 25.96 -17.06 4.19
N GLN A 198 25.87 -16.77 2.89
CA GLN A 198 26.77 -15.86 2.20
C GLN A 198 26.49 -14.38 2.50
N ALA A 199 25.32 -14.07 3.08
CA ALA A 199 25.00 -12.70 3.47
C ALA A 199 25.83 -12.25 4.67
N ALA A 200 26.15 -10.95 4.72
CA ALA A 200 26.94 -10.37 5.80
C ALA A 200 26.22 -10.54 7.15
N PRO A 201 26.90 -11.06 8.18
CA PRO A 201 26.25 -11.43 9.44
C PRO A 201 25.70 -10.25 10.24
N GLN A 202 26.22 -9.04 10.02
CA GLN A 202 25.79 -7.82 10.67
C GLN A 202 24.56 -7.19 10.01
N ASP A 203 24.25 -7.58 8.77
CA ASP A 203 23.16 -6.99 8.02
C ASP A 203 21.79 -7.54 8.46
N ALA A 204 20.79 -6.68 8.41
CA ALA A 204 19.43 -7.03 8.76
C ALA A 204 18.41 -6.18 7.99
N VAL A 205 17.23 -6.74 7.81
CA VAL A 205 16.07 -6.03 7.28
C VAL A 205 15.03 -5.90 8.37
N TYR A 206 14.46 -4.70 8.51
CA TYR A 206 13.35 -4.43 9.41
C TYR A 206 12.07 -4.27 8.59
N LEU A 207 11.04 -5.04 8.95
CA LEU A 207 9.74 -5.01 8.30
C LEU A 207 8.66 -4.72 9.33
N ASP A 208 7.74 -3.82 8.97
CA ASP A 208 6.54 -3.60 9.75
C ASP A 208 5.47 -4.62 9.35
N LEU A 209 5.24 -5.60 10.23
CA LEU A 209 4.35 -6.74 10.01
C LEU A 209 3.18 -6.73 11.00
N TYR A 210 1.99 -6.98 10.48
CA TYR A 210 0.78 -7.12 11.29
C TYR A 210 0.77 -8.42 12.09
N ASP A 211 0.03 -8.42 13.18
CA ASP A 211 -0.13 -9.55 14.08
C ASP A 211 -0.55 -10.84 13.35
N ASP A 212 -1.51 -10.74 12.42
CA ASP A 212 -1.98 -11.86 11.59
C ASP A 212 -0.90 -12.51 10.72
N TYR A 213 0.18 -11.79 10.44
CA TYR A 213 1.30 -12.33 9.64
C TYR A 213 2.29 -13.13 10.46
N LEU A 214 2.16 -13.14 11.78
CA LEU A 214 3.15 -13.69 12.69
C LEU A 214 2.63 -14.89 13.46
N GLU A 215 3.54 -15.79 13.77
CA GLU A 215 3.36 -16.91 14.70
C GLU A 215 4.61 -17.04 15.58
N PRO A 216 4.52 -17.67 16.75
CA PRO A 216 5.71 -18.00 17.56
C PRO A 216 6.72 -18.82 16.74
N ALA A 217 8.02 -18.53 16.86
CA ALA A 217 9.09 -19.25 16.17
C ALA A 217 9.42 -20.58 16.85
#